data_f644e2d35617e0d22ba37b5f08714a21
#
_entry.id   f644e2d35617e0d22ba37b5f08714a21
#
_cell.length_a   1.000
_cell.length_b   1.000
_cell.length_c   1.000
_cell.angle_alpha   90.00
_cell.angle_beta   90.00
_cell.angle_gamma   90.00
#
_symmetry.space_group_name_H-M   'P 1'
#
loop_
_entity.id
_entity.type
_entity.pdbx_description
1 polymer ?
#
loop_
_entity_poly.entity_id
_entity_poly.type
_entity_poly.pdbx_seq_one_letter_code
_entity_poly.pdbx_strand_id
1 'polypeptide(L)'
;MALTEQFILLQAPNAAAAANGQKLSRGGKFSSLHRDAEGTLYWGECAGSGKSPYRVSVDWTDPGAPVCRCSCPSRQFPCKHALGLLYEQLAGKSFETAEIPQDLADKRAKQAARAVKKETAGPPKPKRTNAAAQTKRITRQLEGLDMAEKMAGELLGAGIGSLGGSSSQTFDKLAKDLGNYYLTGPQ
;
A
#
# COMPACT_ATOMS: atom_id res chain seq x y z
N MET A 1 23.57 3.78 8.02
CA MET A 1 23.49 3.05 6.73
C MET A 1 23.60 4.05 5.59
N ALA A 2 24.40 3.76 4.56
CA ALA A 2 24.44 4.64 3.40
C ALA A 2 23.18 4.43 2.55
N LEU A 3 22.53 5.52 2.10
CA LEU A 3 21.43 5.45 1.15
C LEU A 3 21.96 4.93 -0.19
N THR A 4 21.37 3.87 -0.69
CA THR A 4 21.73 3.24 -1.97
C THR A 4 20.50 3.10 -2.87
N GLU A 5 20.70 2.96 -4.16
CA GLU A 5 19.61 2.71 -5.10
C GLU A 5 18.86 1.42 -4.74
N GLN A 6 19.58 0.38 -4.34
CA GLN A 6 18.98 -0.88 -3.92
C GLN A 6 18.08 -0.71 -2.70
N PHE A 7 18.48 0.13 -1.74
CA PHE A 7 17.63 0.45 -0.59
C PHE A 7 16.32 1.11 -1.04
N ILE A 8 16.39 2.07 -1.99
CA ILE A 8 15.19 2.74 -2.52
C ILE A 8 14.27 1.75 -3.25
N LEU A 9 14.84 0.82 -4.02
CA LEU A 9 14.08 -0.22 -4.71
C LEU A 9 13.36 -1.16 -3.72
N LEU A 10 13.99 -1.51 -2.60
CA LEU A 10 13.38 -2.32 -1.54
C LEU A 10 12.23 -1.60 -0.82
N GLN A 11 12.29 -0.27 -0.69
CA GLN A 11 11.21 0.52 -0.12
C GLN A 11 10.04 0.71 -1.09
N ALA A 12 10.26 0.56 -2.38
CA ALA A 12 9.25 0.83 -3.39
C ALA A 12 8.15 -0.26 -3.41
N PRO A 13 6.87 0.10 -3.54
CA PRO A 13 5.78 -0.88 -3.64
C PRO A 13 5.84 -1.71 -4.93
N ASN A 14 6.48 -1.19 -5.96
CA ASN A 14 6.76 -1.87 -7.22
C ASN A 14 7.84 -1.13 -8.03
N ALA A 15 8.40 -1.80 -9.03
CA ALA A 15 9.45 -1.25 -9.89
C ALA A 15 9.00 0.02 -10.66
N ALA A 16 7.75 0.10 -11.07
CA ALA A 16 7.21 1.26 -11.77
C ALA A 16 7.19 2.51 -10.89
N ALA A 17 6.87 2.38 -9.59
CA ALA A 17 6.89 3.48 -8.63
C ALA A 17 8.33 4.01 -8.45
N ALA A 18 9.31 3.12 -8.33
CA ALA A 18 10.73 3.49 -8.24
C ALA A 18 11.21 4.22 -9.50
N ALA A 19 10.96 3.64 -10.69
CA ALA A 19 11.34 4.25 -11.97
C ALA A 19 10.69 5.63 -12.16
N ASN A 20 9.43 5.79 -11.79
CA ASN A 20 8.75 7.09 -11.84
C ASN A 20 9.32 8.08 -10.83
N GLY A 21 9.71 7.63 -9.62
CA GLY A 21 10.41 8.46 -8.65
C GLY A 21 11.76 8.98 -9.20
N GLN A 22 12.54 8.09 -9.78
CA GLN A 22 13.82 8.43 -10.40
C GLN A 22 13.65 9.43 -11.56
N LYS A 23 12.63 9.26 -12.40
CA LYS A 23 12.30 10.21 -13.48
C LYS A 23 11.95 11.59 -12.94
N LEU A 24 11.23 11.70 -11.82
CA LEU A 24 10.90 12.97 -11.18
C LEU A 24 12.16 13.71 -10.70
N SER A 25 13.08 12.98 -10.05
CA SER A 25 14.35 13.52 -9.60
C SER A 25 15.21 13.99 -10.79
N ARG A 26 15.48 13.13 -11.77
CA ARG A 26 16.25 13.47 -12.98
C ARG A 26 15.62 14.61 -13.79
N GLY A 27 14.31 14.72 -13.77
CA GLY A 27 13.55 15.76 -14.47
C GLY A 27 13.49 17.11 -13.73
N GLY A 28 14.19 17.27 -12.61
CA GLY A 28 14.23 18.51 -11.85
C GLY A 28 12.85 18.96 -11.35
N LYS A 29 11.98 18.00 -10.97
CA LYS A 29 10.61 18.28 -10.53
C LYS A 29 10.52 18.67 -9.06
N PHE A 30 11.65 18.67 -8.36
CA PHE A 30 11.73 19.05 -6.96
C PHE A 30 12.24 20.49 -6.79
N SER A 31 11.63 21.19 -5.83
CA SER A 31 11.99 22.54 -5.43
C SER A 31 11.94 22.63 -3.91
N SER A 32 12.46 23.74 -3.35
CA SER A 32 12.43 24.00 -1.90
C SER A 32 12.92 22.79 -1.09
N LEU A 33 14.10 22.29 -1.47
CA LEU A 33 14.72 21.15 -0.81
C LEU A 33 15.38 21.61 0.50
N HIS A 34 14.88 21.10 1.63
CA HIS A 34 15.34 21.44 2.96
C HIS A 34 15.66 20.20 3.79
N ARG A 35 16.50 20.40 4.81
CA ARG A 35 16.76 19.42 5.86
C ARG A 35 16.79 20.09 7.23
N ASP A 36 16.60 19.32 8.29
CA ASP A 36 16.87 19.78 9.64
C ASP A 36 18.39 19.88 9.92
N ALA A 37 18.75 20.54 10.99
CA ALA A 37 20.14 20.73 11.40
C ALA A 37 20.86 19.39 11.65
N GLU A 38 20.12 18.39 12.11
CA GLU A 38 20.64 17.05 12.42
C GLU A 38 20.77 16.15 11.18
N GLY A 39 20.19 16.55 10.06
CA GLY A 39 20.16 15.73 8.84
C GLY A 39 19.31 14.46 8.98
N THR A 40 18.33 14.47 9.85
CA THR A 40 17.42 13.36 10.12
C THR A 40 16.05 13.52 9.46
N LEU A 41 15.69 14.73 9.04
CA LEU A 41 14.45 15.01 8.33
C LEU A 41 14.75 15.80 7.06
N TYR A 42 14.28 15.30 5.94
CA TYR A 42 14.38 15.94 4.63
C TYR A 42 12.97 16.21 4.11
N TRP A 43 12.78 17.40 3.53
CA TRP A 43 11.49 17.75 2.93
C TRP A 43 11.68 18.67 1.73
N GLY A 44 10.64 18.76 0.93
CA GLY A 44 10.61 19.62 -0.24
C GLY A 44 9.29 19.55 -0.97
N GLU A 45 9.22 20.25 -2.07
CA GLU A 45 8.06 20.29 -2.93
C GLU A 45 8.34 19.58 -4.25
N CYS A 46 7.39 18.78 -4.72
CA CYS A 46 7.47 18.10 -6.00
C CYS A 46 6.36 18.58 -6.93
N ALA A 47 6.71 19.11 -8.09
CA ALA A 47 5.74 19.46 -9.11
C ALA A 47 4.96 18.21 -9.55
N GLY A 48 3.64 18.29 -9.49
CA GLY A 48 2.71 17.22 -9.86
C GLY A 48 1.79 17.64 -11.00
N SER A 49 0.74 16.87 -11.23
CA SER A 49 -0.31 17.17 -12.22
C SER A 49 -1.32 18.24 -11.76
N GLY A 50 -1.27 18.65 -10.50
CA GLY A 50 -2.15 19.65 -9.92
C GLY A 50 -1.60 21.07 -10.05
N LYS A 51 -2.42 22.06 -9.66
CA LYS A 51 -2.01 23.48 -9.63
C LYS A 51 -0.95 23.78 -8.57
N SER A 52 -0.94 23.01 -7.47
CA SER A 52 0.01 23.16 -6.37
C SER A 52 0.97 21.98 -6.31
N PRO A 53 2.24 22.21 -5.96
CA PRO A 53 3.20 21.13 -5.77
C PRO A 53 2.80 20.25 -4.58
N TYR A 54 3.24 19.01 -4.60
CA TYR A 54 3.06 18.09 -3.49
C TYR A 54 4.17 18.28 -2.46
N ARG A 55 3.78 18.46 -1.20
CA ARG A 55 4.73 18.49 -0.07
C ARG A 55 5.15 17.07 0.26
N VAL A 56 6.45 16.85 0.29
CA VAL A 56 7.06 15.53 0.49
C VAL A 56 8.06 15.61 1.62
N SER A 57 8.12 14.58 2.47
CA SER A 57 9.17 14.47 3.48
C SER A 57 9.60 13.04 3.70
N VAL A 58 10.86 12.87 4.13
CA VAL A 58 11.47 11.60 4.53
C VAL A 58 12.13 11.82 5.89
N ASP A 59 11.71 11.06 6.87
CA ASP A 59 12.18 11.10 8.25
C ASP A 59 13.05 9.88 8.55
N TRP A 60 14.31 10.11 8.84
CA TRP A 60 15.36 9.13 9.12
C TRP A 60 15.62 8.93 10.62
N THR A 61 14.64 9.25 11.48
CA THR A 61 14.77 8.96 12.92
C THR A 61 15.12 7.48 13.15
N ASP A 62 14.58 6.58 12.34
CA ASP A 62 15.04 5.19 12.21
C ASP A 62 15.76 5.02 10.86
N PRO A 63 17.10 4.89 10.83
CA PRO A 63 17.85 4.73 9.58
C PRO A 63 17.51 3.46 8.80
N GLY A 64 16.99 2.43 9.46
CA GLY A 64 16.57 1.17 8.84
C GLY A 64 15.17 1.23 8.23
N ALA A 65 14.32 2.13 8.74
CA ALA A 65 12.91 2.24 8.36
C ALA A 65 12.47 3.71 8.23
N PRO A 66 12.93 4.44 7.19
CA PRO A 66 12.59 5.84 7.03
C PRO A 66 11.08 6.03 6.82
N VAL A 67 10.53 7.05 7.45
CA VAL A 67 9.12 7.37 7.33
C VAL A 67 8.90 8.41 6.24
N CYS A 68 8.39 7.95 5.13
CA CYS A 68 7.99 8.82 4.03
C CYS A 68 6.63 9.48 4.32
N ARG A 69 6.41 10.70 3.82
CA ARG A 69 5.11 11.40 3.84
C ARG A 69 4.96 12.19 2.55
N CYS A 70 3.74 12.24 2.01
CA CYS A 70 3.45 13.03 0.81
C CYS A 70 1.99 13.49 0.83
N SER A 71 1.73 14.71 0.36
CA SER A 71 0.38 15.25 0.25
C SER A 71 -0.38 14.77 -1.00
N CYS A 72 0.22 13.93 -1.84
CA CYS A 72 -0.44 13.45 -3.06
C CYS A 72 -1.55 12.44 -2.74
N PRO A 73 -2.56 12.28 -3.61
CA PRO A 73 -3.70 11.38 -3.40
C PRO A 73 -3.36 9.90 -3.68
N SER A 74 -2.10 9.53 -3.82
CA SER A 74 -1.70 8.15 -4.11
C SER A 74 -2.11 7.20 -3.00
N ARG A 75 -2.66 6.04 -3.37
CA ARG A 75 -2.95 4.93 -2.45
C ARG A 75 -1.73 4.00 -2.26
N GLN A 76 -0.75 4.07 -3.15
CA GLN A 76 0.50 3.31 -3.03
C GLN A 76 1.49 4.11 -2.19
N PHE A 77 2.15 3.43 -1.25
CA PHE A 77 3.08 4.09 -0.34
C PHE A 77 4.31 3.20 -0.06
N PRO A 78 5.55 3.74 -0.13
CA PRO A 78 5.90 5.10 -0.55
C PRO A 78 5.48 5.43 -1.98
N CYS A 79 4.94 6.64 -2.19
CA CYS A 79 4.55 7.07 -3.54
C CYS A 79 5.78 7.47 -4.36
N LYS A 80 5.61 7.62 -5.68
CA LYS A 80 6.68 8.07 -6.58
C LYS A 80 7.36 9.39 -6.15
N HIS A 81 6.64 10.31 -5.51
CA HIS A 81 7.20 11.57 -5.04
C HIS A 81 8.10 11.36 -3.81
N ALA A 82 7.71 10.49 -2.87
CA ALA A 82 8.56 10.14 -1.74
C ALA A 82 9.82 9.40 -2.19
N LEU A 83 9.69 8.45 -3.10
CA LEU A 83 10.85 7.78 -3.72
C LEU A 83 11.73 8.76 -4.49
N GLY A 84 11.13 9.74 -5.19
CA GLY A 84 11.86 10.79 -5.88
C GLY A 84 12.70 11.64 -4.93
N LEU A 85 12.19 11.98 -3.74
CA LEU A 85 12.97 12.72 -2.73
C LEU A 85 14.16 11.88 -2.21
N LEU A 86 14.01 10.56 -2.08
CA LEU A 86 15.13 9.67 -1.78
C LEU A 86 16.18 9.67 -2.92
N TYR A 87 15.74 9.72 -4.17
CA TYR A 87 16.66 9.85 -5.32
C TYR A 87 17.36 11.21 -5.36
N GLU A 88 16.72 12.31 -4.92
CA GLU A 88 17.39 13.62 -4.76
C GLU A 88 18.50 13.54 -3.72
N GLN A 89 18.26 12.86 -2.58
CA GLN A 89 19.28 12.62 -1.57
C GLN A 89 20.41 11.74 -2.08
N LEU A 90 20.09 10.64 -2.77
CA LEU A 90 21.09 9.74 -3.38
C LEU A 90 21.95 10.44 -4.41
N ALA A 91 21.36 11.37 -5.18
CA ALA A 91 22.07 12.18 -6.18
C ALA A 91 22.95 13.28 -5.56
N GLY A 92 22.99 13.42 -4.24
CA GLY A 92 23.78 14.43 -3.54
C GLY A 92 23.30 15.87 -3.80
N LYS A 93 22.01 16.06 -4.09
CA LYS A 93 21.44 17.40 -4.27
C LYS A 93 21.59 18.22 -2.99
N SER A 94 21.77 19.51 -3.15
CA SER A 94 21.87 20.45 -2.02
C SER A 94 20.51 20.61 -1.34
N PHE A 95 20.49 20.37 -0.03
CA PHE A 95 19.34 20.61 0.85
C PHE A 95 19.72 21.76 1.79
N GLU A 96 18.95 22.83 1.78
CA GLU A 96 19.14 23.95 2.68
C GLU A 96 18.77 23.55 4.11
N THR A 97 19.58 23.95 5.09
CA THR A 97 19.24 23.73 6.50
C THR A 97 18.17 24.74 6.91
N ALA A 98 17.04 24.24 7.38
CA ALA A 98 15.90 25.08 7.79
C ALA A 98 15.23 24.55 9.05
N GLU A 99 14.44 25.39 9.70
CA GLU A 99 13.59 24.98 10.81
C GLU A 99 12.52 24.00 10.34
N ILE A 100 12.25 22.98 11.16
CA ILE A 100 11.24 21.98 10.86
C ILE A 100 9.85 22.62 10.85
N PRO A 101 9.08 22.56 9.75
CA PRO A 101 7.71 23.04 9.74
C PRO A 101 6.86 22.39 10.84
N GLN A 102 6.01 23.18 11.49
CA GLN A 102 5.25 22.74 12.65
C GLN A 102 4.42 21.48 12.38
N ASP A 103 3.84 21.36 11.16
CA ASP A 103 3.06 20.20 10.77
C ASP A 103 3.91 18.90 10.68
N LEU A 104 5.19 19.01 10.34
CA LEU A 104 6.13 17.88 10.33
C LEU A 104 6.62 17.55 11.75
N ALA A 105 6.88 18.56 12.57
CA ALA A 105 7.23 18.38 13.98
C ALA A 105 6.12 17.65 14.75
N ASP A 106 4.86 18.07 14.56
CA ASP A 106 3.70 17.42 15.17
C ASP A 106 3.53 15.96 14.72
N LYS A 107 3.76 15.68 13.43
CA LYS A 107 3.70 14.32 12.90
C LYS A 107 4.81 13.44 13.48
N ARG A 108 6.02 13.98 13.64
CA ARG A 108 7.16 13.30 14.26
C ARG A 108 6.87 12.99 15.72
N ALA A 109 6.36 13.95 16.49
CA ALA A 109 5.99 13.77 17.88
C ALA A 109 4.90 12.68 18.05
N LYS A 110 3.87 12.72 17.21
CA LYS A 110 2.80 11.69 17.21
C LYS A 110 3.34 10.29 16.89
N GLN A 111 4.32 10.19 15.98
CA GLN A 111 4.96 8.93 15.64
C GLN A 111 5.79 8.39 16.80
N ALA A 112 6.61 9.23 17.43
CA ALA A 112 7.40 8.86 18.61
C ALA A 112 6.50 8.38 19.75
N ALA A 113 5.41 9.11 20.04
CA ALA A 113 4.43 8.68 21.04
C ALA A 113 3.77 7.33 20.73
N ARG A 114 3.53 7.04 19.44
CA ARG A 114 2.99 5.72 19.03
C ARG A 114 4.03 4.60 19.17
N ALA A 115 5.29 4.87 18.88
CA ALA A 115 6.38 3.90 19.06
C ALA A 115 6.53 3.52 20.53
N VAL A 116 6.61 4.50 21.44
CA VAL A 116 6.63 4.28 22.89
C VAL A 116 5.42 3.46 23.36
N LYS A 117 4.22 3.83 22.88
CA LYS A 117 2.99 3.11 23.24
C LYS A 117 2.96 1.67 22.71
N LYS A 118 3.65 1.39 21.60
CA LYS A 118 3.77 0.03 21.04
C LYS A 118 4.77 -0.81 21.82
N GLU A 119 5.86 -0.22 22.29
CA GLU A 119 6.85 -0.90 23.13
C GLU A 119 6.32 -1.23 24.53
N THR A 120 5.50 -0.32 25.10
CA THR A 120 4.87 -0.51 26.42
C THR A 120 3.57 -1.34 26.36
N ALA A 121 2.97 -1.50 25.18
CA ALA A 121 1.85 -2.39 24.99
C ALA A 121 2.38 -3.82 24.93
N GLY A 122 2.02 -4.65 25.89
CA GLY A 122 2.27 -6.10 25.84
C GLY A 122 1.73 -6.72 24.54
N PRO A 123 1.97 -8.01 24.29
CA PRO A 123 1.61 -8.68 23.06
C PRO A 123 0.17 -8.33 22.64
N PRO A 124 -0.08 -8.06 21.35
CA PRO A 124 -1.39 -7.61 20.89
C PRO A 124 -2.45 -8.60 21.37
N LYS A 125 -3.40 -8.11 22.18
CA LYS A 125 -4.54 -8.95 22.59
C LYS A 125 -5.15 -9.51 21.32
N PRO A 126 -5.35 -10.84 21.22
CA PRO A 126 -5.98 -11.43 20.04
C PRO A 126 -7.28 -10.67 19.79
N LYS A 127 -7.44 -10.15 18.58
CA LYS A 127 -8.70 -9.52 18.18
C LYS A 127 -9.79 -10.53 18.52
N ARG A 128 -10.73 -10.15 19.38
CA ARG A 128 -11.91 -10.99 19.67
C ARG A 128 -12.61 -11.19 18.33
N THR A 129 -12.23 -12.24 17.62
CA THR A 129 -12.97 -12.70 16.46
C THR A 129 -14.34 -13.08 16.98
N ASN A 130 -15.39 -12.50 16.43
CA ASN A 130 -16.74 -12.93 16.76
C ASN A 130 -16.88 -14.38 16.26
N ALA A 131 -16.61 -15.35 17.15
CA ALA A 131 -16.60 -16.77 16.82
C ALA A 131 -17.93 -17.18 16.16
N ALA A 132 -19.05 -16.63 16.63
CA ALA A 132 -20.36 -16.88 16.04
C ALA A 132 -20.46 -16.37 14.59
N ALA A 133 -19.92 -15.18 14.29
CA ALA A 133 -19.89 -14.65 12.92
C ALA A 133 -18.94 -15.46 12.02
N GLN A 134 -17.82 -15.93 12.57
CA GLN A 134 -16.88 -16.77 11.84
C GLN A 134 -17.48 -18.15 11.53
N THR A 135 -18.12 -18.79 12.50
CA THR A 135 -18.84 -20.05 12.30
C THR A 135 -19.93 -19.88 11.24
N LYS A 136 -20.75 -18.84 11.34
CA LYS A 136 -21.80 -18.56 10.35
C LYS A 136 -21.24 -18.37 8.93
N ARG A 137 -20.07 -17.71 8.83
CA ARG A 137 -19.40 -17.54 7.53
C ARG A 137 -18.90 -18.87 6.98
N ILE A 138 -18.27 -19.70 7.81
CA ILE A 138 -17.75 -21.02 7.42
C ILE A 138 -18.91 -21.93 6.98
N THR A 139 -20.00 -22.00 7.77
CA THR A 139 -21.18 -22.78 7.40
C THR A 139 -21.70 -22.38 6.02
N ARG A 140 -21.80 -21.07 5.77
CA ARG A 140 -22.29 -20.57 4.49
C ARG A 140 -21.33 -20.87 3.34
N GLN A 141 -20.02 -20.88 3.58
CA GLN A 141 -19.03 -21.28 2.58
C GLN A 141 -19.14 -22.78 2.25
N LEU A 142 -19.37 -23.63 3.24
CA LEU A 142 -19.61 -25.07 3.04
C LEU A 142 -20.88 -25.31 2.20
N GLU A 143 -21.98 -24.65 2.51
CA GLU A 143 -23.21 -24.71 1.69
C GLU A 143 -22.95 -24.33 0.22
N GLY A 144 -22.12 -23.31 -0.02
CA GLY A 144 -21.74 -22.90 -1.38
C GLY A 144 -20.87 -23.94 -2.09
N LEU A 145 -19.97 -24.62 -1.37
CA LEU A 145 -19.16 -25.72 -1.91
C LEU A 145 -20.01 -26.94 -2.26
N ASP A 146 -20.94 -27.32 -1.41
CA ASP A 146 -21.87 -28.44 -1.67
C ASP A 146 -22.73 -28.15 -2.91
N MET A 147 -23.16 -26.90 -3.10
CA MET A 147 -23.89 -26.46 -4.28
C MET A 147 -23.01 -26.57 -5.55
N ALA A 148 -21.74 -26.17 -5.48
CA ALA A 148 -20.81 -26.27 -6.59
C ALA A 148 -20.52 -27.73 -6.96
N GLU A 149 -20.32 -28.59 -5.94
CA GLU A 149 -20.08 -30.02 -6.12
C GLU A 149 -21.26 -30.71 -6.82
N LYS A 150 -22.48 -30.44 -6.34
CA LYS A 150 -23.70 -30.97 -6.94
C LYS A 150 -23.82 -30.60 -8.42
N MET A 151 -23.58 -29.34 -8.76
CA MET A 151 -23.62 -28.90 -10.16
C MET A 151 -22.51 -29.52 -11.01
N ALA A 152 -21.30 -29.66 -10.45
CA ALA A 152 -20.23 -30.34 -11.16
C ALA A 152 -20.60 -31.82 -11.44
N GLY A 153 -21.23 -32.50 -10.49
CA GLY A 153 -21.73 -33.84 -10.66
C GLY A 153 -22.82 -33.95 -11.74
N GLU A 154 -23.77 -33.01 -11.75
CA GLU A 154 -24.81 -32.96 -12.79
C GLU A 154 -24.22 -32.74 -14.20
N LEU A 155 -23.22 -31.85 -14.31
CA LEU A 155 -22.52 -31.60 -15.59
C LEU A 155 -21.73 -32.82 -16.08
N LEU A 156 -21.06 -33.52 -15.18
CA LEU A 156 -20.32 -34.73 -15.52
C LEU A 156 -21.28 -35.87 -15.94
N GLY A 157 -22.43 -35.98 -15.26
CA GLY A 157 -23.47 -36.99 -15.59
C GLY A 157 -24.17 -36.71 -16.90
N ALA A 158 -24.41 -35.43 -17.24
CA ALA A 158 -25.03 -35.05 -18.51
C ALA A 158 -24.10 -35.12 -19.73
N GLY A 159 -22.77 -35.22 -19.49
CA GLY A 159 -21.72 -35.18 -20.51
C GLY A 159 -21.42 -33.77 -21.02
N ILE A 160 -20.15 -33.53 -21.33
CA ILE A 160 -19.65 -32.19 -21.77
C ILE A 160 -20.30 -31.78 -23.11
N GLY A 161 -20.77 -32.73 -23.93
CA GLY A 161 -21.44 -32.46 -25.19
C GLY A 161 -22.82 -31.82 -25.06
N SER A 162 -23.43 -31.81 -23.85
CA SER A 162 -24.71 -31.12 -23.56
C SER A 162 -24.55 -29.64 -23.28
N LEU A 163 -23.33 -29.13 -23.22
CA LEU A 163 -23.01 -27.71 -22.99
C LEU A 163 -23.26 -26.87 -24.26
N GLY A 164 -24.53 -26.71 -24.67
CA GLY A 164 -24.95 -25.82 -25.74
C GLY A 164 -25.01 -24.35 -25.29
N GLY A 165 -25.28 -23.43 -26.20
CA GLY A 165 -25.25 -21.96 -26.01
C GLY A 165 -26.03 -21.38 -24.82
N SER A 166 -26.93 -22.13 -24.20
CA SER A 166 -27.66 -21.76 -22.97
C SER A 166 -26.84 -22.01 -21.69
N SER A 167 -25.74 -22.76 -21.75
CA SER A 167 -24.94 -23.15 -20.60
C SER A 167 -24.12 -22.00 -20.03
N SER A 168 -23.69 -21.03 -20.85
CA SER A 168 -22.96 -19.84 -20.42
C SER A 168 -23.76 -19.03 -19.39
N GLN A 169 -25.05 -18.81 -19.64
CA GLN A 169 -25.92 -18.07 -18.71
C GLN A 169 -26.11 -18.80 -17.37
N THR A 170 -26.12 -20.13 -17.40
CA THR A 170 -26.22 -20.94 -16.19
C THR A 170 -24.95 -20.84 -15.34
N PHE A 171 -23.76 -20.85 -15.97
CA PHE A 171 -22.50 -20.66 -15.27
C PHE A 171 -22.34 -19.24 -14.72
N ASP A 172 -22.76 -18.21 -15.46
CA ASP A 172 -22.74 -16.81 -14.99
C ASP A 172 -23.66 -16.63 -13.79
N LYS A 173 -24.83 -17.28 -13.79
CA LYS A 173 -25.74 -17.27 -12.65
C LYS A 173 -25.13 -17.97 -11.45
N LEU A 174 -24.54 -19.16 -11.63
CA LEU A 174 -23.87 -19.90 -10.58
C LEU A 174 -22.72 -19.11 -9.98
N ALA A 175 -21.87 -18.48 -10.80
CA ALA A 175 -20.77 -17.66 -10.31
C ALA A 175 -21.24 -16.49 -9.43
N LYS A 176 -22.36 -15.87 -9.81
CA LYS A 176 -23.00 -14.82 -8.99
C LYS A 176 -23.57 -15.38 -7.69
N ASP A 177 -24.23 -16.53 -7.76
CA ASP A 177 -24.83 -17.17 -6.58
C ASP A 177 -23.75 -17.62 -5.58
N LEU A 178 -22.63 -18.18 -6.06
CA LEU A 178 -21.48 -18.53 -5.23
C LEU A 178 -20.87 -17.31 -4.50
N GLY A 179 -20.92 -16.13 -5.11
CA GLY A 179 -20.52 -14.87 -4.48
C GLY A 179 -21.32 -14.57 -3.21
N ASN A 180 -22.59 -14.96 -3.14
CA ASN A 180 -23.45 -14.81 -1.94
C ASN A 180 -23.02 -15.72 -0.80
N TYR A 181 -22.24 -16.76 -1.08
CA TYR A 181 -21.68 -17.70 -0.09
C TYR A 181 -20.24 -17.34 0.29
N TYR A 182 -19.79 -16.11 0.03
CA TYR A 182 -18.41 -15.66 0.26
C TYR A 182 -17.33 -16.45 -0.50
N LEU A 183 -17.70 -17.11 -1.58
CA LEU A 183 -16.81 -17.79 -2.50
C LEU A 183 -16.55 -16.86 -3.69
N THR A 184 -15.67 -15.88 -3.50
CA THR A 184 -15.25 -14.97 -4.57
C THR A 184 -14.07 -15.58 -5.30
N GLY A 185 -14.21 -15.76 -6.62
CA GLY A 185 -13.09 -16.18 -7.46
C GLY A 185 -11.97 -15.13 -7.52
N PRO A 186 -10.80 -15.49 -8.04
CA PRO A 186 -9.74 -14.54 -8.29
C PRO A 186 -10.25 -13.47 -9.28
N GLN A 187 -10.09 -12.20 -8.89
CA GLN A 187 -10.33 -11.03 -9.75
C GLN A 187 -9.11 -10.79 -10.62
#